data_cea0012adfcdeb8e5e3c1e1742743e3b
#
_entry.id   cea0012adfcdeb8e5e3c1e1742743e3b
#
_cell.length_a   1.000
_cell.length_b   1.000
_cell.length_c   1.000
_cell.angle_alpha   90.00
_cell.angle_beta   90.00
_cell.angle_gamma   90.00
#
_symmetry.space_group_name_H-M   'P 1'
#
loop_
_entity.id
_entity.type
_entity.pdbx_description
1 polymer ?
#
loop_
_entity_poly.entity_id
_entity_poly.type
_entity_poly.pdbx_seq_one_letter_code
_entity_poly.pdbx_strand_id
1 'polypeptide(L)'
;MSPACLPRVAEILAILDSGQDSPTGASFKVGPNGRLTSTPTRRIALLEELAQLDPAAAAAASAKILQSFTQPDEWAVCLRNCARADDSPAMRAFVEQKLREMLAHEAWRRDPSVGFLEAFDAVVHIGGTNLMPVMTEFLRQREDSERAVAHAAFLTLDRLVINDPVSTLRYLEADPAAMSGREVTRANYFARADVTDPQQRALVESYLLGQNRTPAELHAFAGLFPNFNLMISDNLLTRSATVDGATIAQRDRAALQTVEQWLADPRFASLRQHLNVMKGRLEQFTKGSARQ
;
A
#
# COMPACT_ATOMS: atom_id res chain seq x y z
N MET A 1 10.59 -29.27 -11.96
CA MET A 1 11.37 -28.56 -13.01
C MET A 1 11.64 -29.53 -14.18
N SER A 2 11.43 -29.10 -15.43
CA SER A 2 11.72 -29.91 -16.60
C SER A 2 13.25 -30.02 -16.80
N PRO A 3 13.83 -31.19 -17.23
CA PRO A 3 15.26 -31.31 -17.47
C PRO A 3 15.83 -30.29 -18.47
N ALA A 4 15.02 -29.77 -19.39
CA ALA A 4 15.41 -28.74 -20.35
C ALA A 4 15.61 -27.34 -19.72
N CYS A 5 15.08 -27.07 -18.53
CA CYS A 5 15.22 -25.77 -17.85
C CYS A 5 16.53 -25.64 -17.05
N LEU A 6 17.13 -26.74 -16.63
CA LEU A 6 18.33 -26.75 -15.78
C LEU A 6 19.54 -26.00 -16.40
N PRO A 7 19.92 -26.20 -17.67
CA PRO A 7 21.03 -25.49 -18.29
C PRO A 7 20.78 -23.96 -18.32
N ARG A 8 19.53 -23.53 -18.59
CA ARG A 8 19.18 -22.12 -18.67
C ARG A 8 19.23 -21.43 -17.31
N VAL A 9 18.75 -22.10 -16.24
CA VAL A 9 18.86 -21.60 -14.87
C VAL A 9 20.33 -21.40 -14.49
N ALA A 10 21.20 -22.38 -14.77
CA ALA A 10 22.63 -22.26 -14.48
C ALA A 10 23.32 -21.11 -15.24
N GLU A 11 22.97 -20.94 -16.52
CA GLU A 11 23.47 -19.84 -17.34
C GLU A 11 23.05 -18.47 -16.76
N ILE A 12 21.76 -18.31 -16.39
CA ILE A 12 21.25 -17.06 -15.79
C ILE A 12 22.00 -16.77 -14.50
N LEU A 13 22.14 -17.74 -13.61
CA LEU A 13 22.85 -17.56 -12.34
C LEU A 13 24.29 -17.14 -12.56
N ALA A 14 25.02 -17.76 -13.50
CA ALA A 14 26.39 -17.37 -13.83
C ALA A 14 26.49 -15.92 -14.31
N ILE A 15 25.53 -15.44 -15.14
CA ILE A 15 25.49 -14.05 -15.59
C ILE A 15 25.19 -13.10 -14.42
N LEU A 16 24.21 -13.44 -13.57
CA LEU A 16 23.89 -12.62 -12.39
C LEU A 16 25.09 -12.54 -11.42
N ASP A 17 25.80 -13.64 -11.22
CA ASP A 17 27.00 -13.69 -10.36
C ASP A 17 28.20 -12.91 -10.93
N SER A 18 28.30 -12.78 -12.25
CA SER A 18 29.37 -11.98 -12.88
C SER A 18 29.26 -10.48 -12.59
N GLY A 19 28.09 -10.02 -12.13
CA GLY A 19 27.82 -8.59 -11.91
C GLY A 19 27.69 -7.76 -13.20
N GLN A 20 27.84 -8.37 -14.38
CA GLN A 20 27.72 -7.66 -15.67
C GLN A 20 26.27 -7.30 -15.95
N ASP A 21 26.03 -6.06 -16.35
CA ASP A 21 24.72 -5.58 -16.77
C ASP A 21 24.83 -4.72 -18.04
N SER A 22 23.73 -4.54 -18.71
CA SER A 22 23.60 -3.65 -19.88
C SER A 22 22.18 -3.11 -19.99
N PRO A 23 22.03 -1.84 -20.41
CA PRO A 23 20.70 -1.28 -20.63
C PRO A 23 20.01 -1.99 -21.81
N THR A 24 18.69 -2.14 -21.70
CA THR A 24 17.85 -2.67 -22.79
C THR A 24 17.27 -1.54 -23.66
N GLY A 25 17.33 -0.30 -23.20
CA GLY A 25 16.66 0.85 -23.80
C GLY A 25 15.15 0.92 -23.48
N ALA A 26 14.63 0.01 -22.67
CA ALA A 26 13.23 -0.04 -22.26
C ALA A 26 13.04 0.55 -20.84
N SER A 27 11.79 0.85 -20.48
CA SER A 27 11.44 1.34 -19.14
C SER A 27 11.08 0.18 -18.19
N PHE A 28 11.14 0.44 -16.87
CA PHE A 28 10.55 -0.45 -15.88
C PHE A 28 9.03 -0.37 -15.96
N LYS A 29 8.36 -1.48 -16.21
CA LYS A 29 6.90 -1.51 -16.31
C LYS A 29 6.34 -2.78 -15.69
N VAL A 30 5.53 -2.60 -14.64
CA VAL A 30 4.76 -3.69 -14.02
C VAL A 30 3.53 -3.99 -14.88
N GLY A 31 3.23 -5.24 -15.04
CA GLY A 31 2.05 -5.74 -15.73
C GLY A 31 1.25 -6.70 -14.84
N PRO A 32 0.30 -7.41 -15.43
CA PRO A 32 -0.59 -8.28 -14.68
C PRO A 32 0.15 -9.29 -13.82
N ASN A 33 -0.38 -9.51 -12.61
CA ASN A 33 0.21 -10.41 -11.62
C ASN A 33 1.62 -10.00 -11.14
N GLY A 34 1.98 -8.72 -11.27
CA GLY A 34 3.27 -8.19 -10.85
C GLY A 34 4.46 -8.75 -11.62
N ARG A 35 4.23 -9.23 -12.84
CA ARG A 35 5.29 -9.54 -13.80
C ARG A 35 5.70 -8.27 -14.53
N LEU A 36 6.98 -8.15 -14.82
CA LEU A 36 7.41 -7.04 -15.65
C LEU A 36 7.09 -7.32 -17.12
N THR A 37 6.44 -6.36 -17.76
CA THR A 37 6.19 -6.36 -19.21
C THR A 37 7.30 -5.67 -19.99
N SER A 38 8.17 -4.92 -19.29
CA SER A 38 9.32 -4.23 -19.82
C SER A 38 10.37 -4.06 -18.72
N THR A 39 11.65 -4.23 -19.05
CA THR A 39 12.76 -4.22 -18.11
C THR A 39 13.87 -3.29 -18.57
N PRO A 40 14.40 -2.38 -17.72
CA PRO A 40 15.39 -1.38 -18.12
C PRO A 40 16.78 -1.98 -18.35
N THR A 41 17.09 -3.12 -17.75
CA THR A 41 18.40 -3.75 -17.87
C THR A 41 18.30 -5.26 -18.10
N ARG A 42 19.39 -5.82 -18.63
CA ARG A 42 19.51 -7.27 -18.87
C ARG A 42 19.42 -8.07 -17.57
N ARG A 43 20.04 -7.62 -16.49
CA ARG A 43 19.98 -8.32 -15.19
C ARG A 43 18.57 -8.42 -14.67
N ILE A 44 17.79 -7.35 -14.76
CA ILE A 44 16.38 -7.35 -14.38
C ILE A 44 15.56 -8.30 -15.25
N ALA A 45 15.82 -8.33 -16.56
CA ALA A 45 15.17 -9.31 -17.45
C ALA A 45 15.49 -10.75 -17.07
N LEU A 46 16.74 -11.03 -16.72
CA LEU A 46 17.18 -12.36 -16.28
C LEU A 46 16.58 -12.77 -14.93
N LEU A 47 16.45 -11.83 -13.97
CA LEU A 47 15.76 -12.07 -12.70
C LEU A 47 14.28 -12.37 -12.92
N GLU A 48 13.63 -11.69 -13.87
CA GLU A 48 12.23 -11.94 -14.25
C GLU A 48 12.08 -13.34 -14.89
N GLU A 49 12.99 -13.71 -15.80
CA GLU A 49 13.01 -15.04 -16.43
C GLU A 49 13.27 -16.14 -15.37
N LEU A 50 14.27 -15.94 -14.50
CA LEU A 50 14.60 -16.89 -13.46
C LEU A 50 13.42 -17.16 -12.51
N ALA A 51 12.68 -16.10 -12.15
CA ALA A 51 11.50 -16.22 -11.30
C ALA A 51 10.37 -17.05 -11.93
N GLN A 52 10.34 -17.15 -13.27
CA GLN A 52 9.38 -17.98 -13.99
C GLN A 52 9.86 -19.43 -14.12
N LEU A 53 11.17 -19.65 -14.29
CA LEU A 53 11.77 -20.96 -14.46
C LEU A 53 11.95 -21.71 -13.13
N ASP A 54 12.46 -21.00 -12.12
CA ASP A 54 12.76 -21.52 -10.79
C ASP A 54 12.61 -20.43 -9.72
N PRO A 55 11.44 -20.28 -9.10
CA PRO A 55 11.20 -19.28 -8.06
C PRO A 55 12.14 -19.39 -6.86
N ALA A 56 12.57 -20.61 -6.49
CA ALA A 56 13.49 -20.81 -5.37
C ALA A 56 14.90 -20.31 -5.70
N ALA A 57 15.40 -20.63 -6.89
CA ALA A 57 16.68 -20.11 -7.37
C ALA A 57 16.64 -18.59 -7.53
N ALA A 58 15.52 -18.04 -8.00
CA ALA A 58 15.33 -16.60 -8.12
C ALA A 58 15.37 -15.90 -6.75
N ALA A 59 14.72 -16.47 -5.74
CA ALA A 59 14.76 -15.92 -4.38
C ALA A 59 16.17 -15.98 -3.77
N ALA A 60 16.89 -17.09 -3.95
CA ALA A 60 18.25 -17.24 -3.48
C ALA A 60 19.22 -16.24 -4.14
N ALA A 61 19.14 -16.07 -5.46
CA ALA A 61 19.92 -15.08 -6.20
C ALA A 61 19.55 -13.65 -5.76
N SER A 62 18.26 -13.36 -5.59
CA SER A 62 17.74 -12.08 -5.12
C SER A 62 18.25 -11.74 -3.72
N ALA A 63 18.20 -12.69 -2.78
CA ALA A 63 18.72 -12.51 -1.43
C ALA A 63 20.22 -12.19 -1.40
N LYS A 64 21.00 -12.78 -2.33
CA LYS A 64 22.43 -12.48 -2.50
C LYS A 64 22.65 -11.06 -3.05
N ILE A 65 21.88 -10.65 -4.08
CA ILE A 65 21.96 -9.30 -4.66
C ILE A 65 21.60 -8.23 -3.62
N LEU A 66 20.61 -8.47 -2.78
CA LEU A 66 20.18 -7.57 -1.71
C LEU A 66 21.24 -7.36 -0.58
N GLN A 67 22.39 -8.05 -0.64
CA GLN A 67 23.51 -7.76 0.29
C GLN A 67 24.35 -6.54 -0.11
N SER A 68 24.14 -6.00 -1.32
CA SER A 68 24.86 -4.81 -1.81
C SER A 68 23.90 -3.88 -2.54
N PHE A 69 24.14 -2.56 -2.44
CA PHE A 69 23.38 -1.57 -3.17
C PHE A 69 23.84 -1.54 -4.63
N THR A 70 23.06 -2.17 -5.51
CA THR A 70 23.28 -2.19 -6.98
C THR A 70 22.47 -1.10 -7.67
N GLN A 71 21.23 -1.40 -7.97
CA GLN A 71 20.27 -0.48 -8.62
C GLN A 71 18.90 -0.60 -7.97
N PRO A 72 18.15 0.51 -7.80
CA PRO A 72 16.84 0.49 -7.14
C PRO A 72 15.81 -0.39 -7.87
N ASP A 73 15.82 -0.42 -9.20
CA ASP A 73 14.93 -1.26 -10.00
C ASP A 73 15.25 -2.76 -9.83
N GLU A 74 16.54 -3.13 -9.74
CA GLU A 74 16.95 -4.50 -9.46
C GLU A 74 16.54 -4.91 -8.04
N TRP A 75 16.70 -4.03 -7.04
CA TRP A 75 16.26 -4.25 -5.67
C TRP A 75 14.75 -4.51 -5.58
N ALA A 76 13.93 -3.74 -6.31
CA ALA A 76 12.49 -3.93 -6.35
C ALA A 76 12.09 -5.34 -6.80
N VAL A 77 12.72 -5.84 -7.86
CA VAL A 77 12.49 -7.20 -8.38
C VAL A 77 13.01 -8.26 -7.40
N CYS A 78 14.16 -8.03 -6.78
CA CYS A 78 14.72 -8.92 -5.77
C CYS A 78 13.82 -9.03 -4.53
N LEU A 79 13.31 -7.91 -4.00
CA LEU A 79 12.34 -7.91 -2.89
C LEU A 79 11.09 -8.70 -3.23
N ARG A 80 10.54 -8.47 -4.45
CA ARG A 80 9.39 -9.23 -4.95
C ARG A 80 9.67 -10.73 -5.01
N ASN A 81 10.82 -11.15 -5.56
CA ASN A 81 11.16 -12.57 -5.72
C ASN A 81 11.30 -13.26 -4.36
N CYS A 82 11.96 -12.60 -3.39
CA CYS A 82 12.06 -13.11 -2.02
C CYS A 82 10.67 -13.26 -1.38
N ALA A 83 9.85 -12.21 -1.43
CA ALA A 83 8.53 -12.19 -0.82
C ALA A 83 7.54 -13.20 -1.42
N ARG A 84 7.68 -13.53 -2.72
CA ARG A 84 6.83 -14.51 -3.39
C ARG A 84 7.22 -15.95 -3.14
N ALA A 85 8.51 -16.21 -2.95
CA ALA A 85 9.02 -17.56 -2.82
C ALA A 85 8.75 -18.16 -1.44
N ASP A 86 8.71 -17.32 -0.39
CA ASP A 86 8.55 -17.75 0.99
C ASP A 86 7.83 -16.68 1.80
N ASP A 87 6.71 -17.05 2.41
CA ASP A 87 5.90 -16.19 3.28
C ASP A 87 6.16 -16.46 4.78
N SER A 88 7.28 -17.12 5.10
CA SER A 88 7.67 -17.38 6.48
C SER A 88 7.95 -16.09 7.27
N PRO A 89 7.78 -16.10 8.61
CA PRO A 89 8.15 -14.95 9.43
C PRO A 89 9.60 -14.51 9.24
N ALA A 90 10.51 -15.43 8.98
CA ALA A 90 11.92 -15.14 8.74
C ALA A 90 12.12 -14.37 7.42
N MET A 91 11.44 -14.78 6.34
CA MET A 91 11.50 -14.08 5.06
C MET A 91 10.82 -12.71 5.13
N ARG A 92 9.67 -12.61 5.81
CA ARG A 92 9.01 -11.32 6.04
C ARG A 92 9.93 -10.35 6.80
N ALA A 93 10.63 -10.82 7.85
CA ALA A 93 11.60 -10.00 8.59
C ALA A 93 12.80 -9.58 7.71
N PHE A 94 13.30 -10.47 6.86
CA PHE A 94 14.35 -10.16 5.89
C PHE A 94 13.91 -9.09 4.90
N VAL A 95 12.73 -9.26 4.29
CA VAL A 95 12.17 -8.29 3.34
C VAL A 95 11.94 -6.94 4.04
N GLU A 96 11.41 -6.92 5.26
CA GLU A 96 11.25 -5.70 6.05
C GLU A 96 12.58 -4.99 6.30
N GLN A 97 13.62 -5.73 6.70
CA GLN A 97 14.95 -5.15 6.88
C GLN A 97 15.47 -4.52 5.58
N LYS A 98 15.37 -5.23 4.45
CA LYS A 98 15.84 -4.73 3.15
C LYS A 98 15.03 -3.54 2.64
N LEU A 99 13.72 -3.51 2.91
CA LEU A 99 12.90 -2.34 2.66
C LEU A 99 13.36 -1.12 3.48
N ARG A 100 13.69 -1.29 4.77
CA ARG A 100 14.24 -0.20 5.59
C ARG A 100 15.53 0.34 5.01
N GLU A 101 16.44 -0.55 4.59
CA GLU A 101 17.70 -0.17 3.95
C GLU A 101 17.47 0.61 2.65
N MET A 102 16.57 0.12 1.79
CA MET A 102 16.18 0.75 0.53
C MET A 102 15.56 2.13 0.74
N LEU A 103 14.59 2.22 1.64
CA LEU A 103 13.87 3.47 1.95
C LEU A 103 14.77 4.51 2.65
N ALA A 104 15.84 4.09 3.32
CA ALA A 104 16.84 4.97 3.91
C ALA A 104 17.87 5.48 2.90
N HIS A 105 17.96 4.89 1.70
CA HIS A 105 19.00 5.23 0.71
C HIS A 105 18.72 6.60 0.07
N GLU A 106 19.46 7.61 0.51
CA GLU A 106 19.19 9.02 0.20
C GLU A 106 19.21 9.33 -1.30
N ALA A 107 20.20 8.82 -2.05
CA ALA A 107 20.31 9.06 -3.48
C ALA A 107 19.10 8.49 -4.26
N TRP A 108 18.60 7.32 -3.86
CA TRP A 108 17.43 6.71 -4.49
C TRP A 108 16.12 7.43 -4.15
N ARG A 109 16.04 8.09 -2.99
CA ARG A 109 14.89 8.92 -2.64
C ARG A 109 14.87 10.25 -3.38
N ARG A 110 16.05 10.86 -3.58
CA ARG A 110 16.15 12.15 -4.29
C ARG A 110 15.89 12.05 -5.79
N ASP A 111 16.28 10.92 -6.38
CA ASP A 111 16.03 10.63 -7.81
C ASP A 111 15.44 9.20 -7.93
N PRO A 112 14.16 9.04 -7.58
CA PRO A 112 13.55 7.73 -7.48
C PRO A 112 13.26 7.16 -8.86
N SER A 113 13.78 5.97 -9.14
CA SER A 113 13.39 5.19 -10.29
C SER A 113 11.97 4.65 -10.16
N VAL A 114 11.40 4.17 -11.25
CA VAL A 114 10.06 3.53 -11.22
C VAL A 114 10.07 2.32 -10.33
N GLY A 115 11.09 1.44 -10.42
CA GLY A 115 11.19 0.26 -9.55
C GLY A 115 11.31 0.61 -8.08
N PHE A 116 12.05 1.68 -7.73
CA PHE A 116 12.09 2.15 -6.34
C PHE A 116 10.69 2.48 -5.80
N LEU A 117 9.86 3.18 -6.60
CA LEU A 117 8.50 3.55 -6.20
C LEU A 117 7.58 2.32 -6.15
N GLU A 118 7.72 1.39 -7.10
CA GLU A 118 6.95 0.14 -7.12
C GLU A 118 7.30 -0.80 -5.96
N ALA A 119 8.54 -0.74 -5.42
CA ALA A 119 8.95 -1.53 -4.25
C ALA A 119 8.16 -1.21 -2.97
N PHE A 120 7.53 -0.05 -2.88
CA PHE A 120 6.63 0.30 -1.78
C PHE A 120 5.47 -0.69 -1.62
N ASP A 121 5.11 -1.41 -2.68
CA ASP A 121 4.11 -2.48 -2.62
C ASP A 121 4.52 -3.64 -1.71
N ALA A 122 5.81 -3.87 -1.52
CA ALA A 122 6.28 -4.88 -0.59
C ALA A 122 5.94 -4.55 0.87
N VAL A 123 5.82 -3.26 1.23
CA VAL A 123 5.33 -2.82 2.56
C VAL A 123 3.90 -3.30 2.79
N VAL A 124 3.04 -3.18 1.77
CA VAL A 124 1.65 -3.66 1.83
C VAL A 124 1.62 -5.18 1.97
N HIS A 125 2.45 -5.88 1.20
CA HIS A 125 2.50 -7.34 1.16
C HIS A 125 2.90 -7.96 2.51
N ILE A 126 3.90 -7.38 3.19
CA ILE A 126 4.36 -7.92 4.49
C ILE A 126 3.45 -7.54 5.67
N GLY A 127 2.41 -6.70 5.45
CA GLY A 127 1.56 -6.19 6.54
C GLY A 127 2.31 -5.18 7.41
N GLY A 128 2.95 -4.20 6.78
CA GLY A 128 4.04 -3.39 7.29
C GLY A 128 3.72 -2.34 8.36
N THR A 129 2.98 -2.66 9.44
CA THR A 129 2.76 -1.70 10.54
C THR A 129 4.07 -1.17 11.14
N ASN A 130 5.13 -1.98 11.14
CA ASN A 130 6.47 -1.56 11.56
C ASN A 130 7.11 -0.49 10.66
N LEU A 131 6.66 -0.36 9.40
CA LEU A 131 7.12 0.65 8.45
C LEU A 131 6.22 1.90 8.40
N MET A 132 5.10 1.91 9.15
CA MET A 132 4.19 3.06 9.22
C MET A 132 4.90 4.37 9.60
N PRO A 133 5.83 4.40 10.58
CA PRO A 133 6.57 5.64 10.89
C PRO A 133 7.33 6.20 9.69
N VAL A 134 7.94 5.34 8.86
CA VAL A 134 8.66 5.76 7.65
C VAL A 134 7.67 6.28 6.60
N MET A 135 6.55 5.61 6.40
CA MET A 135 5.52 6.03 5.44
C MET A 135 4.92 7.38 5.82
N THR A 136 4.59 7.59 7.09
CA THR A 136 4.04 8.87 7.57
C THR A 136 5.08 9.98 7.53
N GLU A 137 6.37 9.68 7.74
CA GLU A 137 7.45 10.65 7.57
C GLU A 137 7.53 11.13 6.11
N PHE A 138 7.51 10.22 5.14
CA PHE A 138 7.51 10.61 3.72
C PHE A 138 6.30 11.45 3.34
N LEU A 139 5.13 11.22 3.93
CA LEU A 139 3.95 12.07 3.71
C LEU A 139 4.12 13.50 4.22
N ARG A 140 4.94 13.72 5.26
CA ARG A 140 5.20 15.06 5.82
C ARG A 140 6.20 15.86 5.00
N GLN A 141 7.01 15.21 4.17
CA GLN A 141 8.00 15.86 3.34
C GLN A 141 7.34 16.77 2.31
N ARG A 142 7.90 17.96 2.10
CA ARG A 142 7.32 19.00 1.24
C ARG A 142 8.24 19.45 0.11
N GLU A 143 9.43 18.88 0.03
CA GLU A 143 10.36 19.19 -1.04
C GLU A 143 9.87 18.61 -2.38
N ASP A 144 10.04 19.38 -3.44
CA ASP A 144 9.60 18.96 -4.78
C ASP A 144 10.31 17.68 -5.27
N SER A 145 11.57 17.50 -4.89
CA SER A 145 12.35 16.29 -5.16
C SER A 145 11.77 15.01 -4.53
N GLU A 146 10.99 15.15 -3.47
CA GLU A 146 10.44 14.01 -2.72
C GLU A 146 8.95 13.76 -3.00
N ARG A 147 8.33 14.50 -3.92
CA ARG A 147 6.90 14.32 -4.26
C ARG A 147 6.54 12.92 -4.70
N ALA A 148 7.40 12.28 -5.50
CA ALA A 148 7.15 10.92 -5.98
C ALA A 148 7.15 9.92 -4.83
N VAL A 149 8.10 10.07 -3.90
CA VAL A 149 8.21 9.24 -2.68
C VAL A 149 7.02 9.47 -1.76
N ALA A 150 6.62 10.72 -1.54
CA ALA A 150 5.43 11.05 -0.76
C ALA A 150 4.14 10.48 -1.37
N HIS A 151 4.03 10.49 -2.71
CA HIS A 151 2.90 9.87 -3.41
C HIS A 151 2.90 8.34 -3.27
N ALA A 152 4.05 7.69 -3.41
CA ALA A 152 4.17 6.25 -3.20
C ALA A 152 3.80 5.86 -1.76
N ALA A 153 4.24 6.64 -0.76
CA ALA A 153 3.85 6.44 0.64
C ALA A 153 2.34 6.63 0.85
N PHE A 154 1.73 7.65 0.21
CA PHE A 154 0.27 7.84 0.24
C PHE A 154 -0.46 6.61 -0.29
N LEU A 155 -0.07 6.09 -1.47
CA LEU A 155 -0.69 4.91 -2.06
C LEU A 155 -0.48 3.65 -1.20
N THR A 156 0.68 3.54 -0.56
CA THR A 156 1.00 2.43 0.36
C THR A 156 0.07 2.43 1.56
N LEU A 157 -0.11 3.58 2.22
CA LEU A 157 -1.02 3.71 3.36
C LEU A 157 -2.48 3.51 2.94
N ASP A 158 -2.88 4.03 1.79
CA ASP A 158 -4.23 3.82 1.23
C ASP A 158 -4.53 2.32 1.04
N ARG A 159 -3.55 1.54 0.56
CA ARG A 159 -3.68 0.09 0.40
C ARG A 159 -3.56 -0.68 1.71
N LEU A 160 -2.73 -0.24 2.65
CA LEU A 160 -2.65 -0.84 3.99
C LEU A 160 -3.97 -0.72 4.75
N VAL A 161 -4.66 0.42 4.65
CA VAL A 161 -6.00 0.60 5.26
C VAL A 161 -7.02 -0.41 4.71
N ILE A 162 -6.83 -0.89 3.47
CA ILE A 162 -7.72 -1.87 2.85
C ILE A 162 -7.31 -3.30 3.21
N ASN A 163 -5.99 -3.59 3.22
CA ASN A 163 -5.48 -4.96 3.40
C ASN A 163 -5.27 -5.34 4.88
N ASP A 164 -4.92 -4.37 5.73
CA ASP A 164 -4.79 -4.52 7.19
C ASP A 164 -5.40 -3.30 7.90
N PRO A 165 -6.75 -3.14 7.82
CA PRO A 165 -7.45 -1.95 8.29
C PRO A 165 -7.29 -1.73 9.79
N VAL A 166 -7.40 -2.79 10.59
CA VAL A 166 -7.39 -2.66 12.06
C VAL A 166 -6.04 -2.17 12.58
N SER A 167 -4.93 -2.77 12.13
CA SER A 167 -3.59 -2.37 12.56
C SER A 167 -3.24 -0.97 12.04
N THR A 168 -3.59 -0.67 10.80
CA THR A 168 -3.31 0.62 10.17
C THR A 168 -4.09 1.75 10.84
N LEU A 169 -5.40 1.61 11.01
CA LEU A 169 -6.24 2.63 11.65
C LEU A 169 -5.87 2.83 13.13
N ARG A 170 -5.53 1.74 13.84
CA ARG A 170 -5.06 1.83 15.23
C ARG A 170 -3.76 2.65 15.34
N TYR A 171 -2.81 2.45 14.43
CA TYR A 171 -1.60 3.26 14.39
C TYR A 171 -1.91 4.73 14.16
N LEU A 172 -2.73 5.04 13.14
CA LEU A 172 -3.11 6.42 12.80
C LEU A 172 -3.94 7.10 13.89
N GLU A 173 -4.65 6.35 14.70
CA GLU A 173 -5.41 6.86 15.84
C GLU A 173 -4.50 7.13 17.03
N ALA A 174 -3.58 6.23 17.34
CA ALA A 174 -2.66 6.32 18.47
C ALA A 174 -1.64 7.47 18.32
N ASP A 175 -1.22 7.79 17.08
CA ASP A 175 -0.31 8.89 16.80
C ASP A 175 -0.90 9.91 15.82
N PRO A 176 -1.76 10.83 16.29
CA PRO A 176 -2.31 11.90 15.46
C PRO A 176 -1.24 12.80 14.83
N ALA A 177 -0.08 12.94 15.48
CA ALA A 177 1.00 13.79 15.00
C ALA A 177 1.68 13.19 13.75
N ALA A 178 1.60 11.87 13.56
CA ALA A 178 2.13 11.19 12.38
C ALA A 178 1.56 11.76 11.06
N MET A 179 0.33 12.27 11.10
CA MET A 179 -0.37 12.86 9.94
C MET A 179 -0.53 14.38 10.04
N SER A 180 0.30 15.06 10.83
CA SER A 180 0.26 16.52 10.95
C SER A 180 0.46 17.20 9.59
N GLY A 181 -0.42 18.15 9.23
CA GLY A 181 -0.47 18.81 7.93
C GLY A 181 -1.06 17.93 6.80
N ARG A 182 -1.59 16.75 7.15
CA ARG A 182 -2.26 15.81 6.23
C ARG A 182 -3.60 15.31 6.81
N GLU A 183 -4.27 16.16 7.57
CA GLU A 183 -5.48 15.84 8.31
C GLU A 183 -6.60 15.34 7.38
N VAL A 184 -6.76 15.95 6.21
CA VAL A 184 -7.74 15.51 5.18
C VAL A 184 -7.40 14.11 4.64
N THR A 185 -6.11 13.80 4.46
CA THR A 185 -5.67 12.46 4.06
C THR A 185 -5.97 11.43 5.16
N ARG A 186 -5.74 11.79 6.42
CA ARG A 186 -6.09 10.95 7.57
C ARG A 186 -7.58 10.68 7.62
N ALA A 187 -8.41 11.70 7.44
CA ALA A 187 -9.87 11.55 7.34
C ALA A 187 -10.28 10.57 6.24
N ASN A 188 -9.62 10.64 5.06
CA ASN A 188 -9.86 9.72 3.97
C ASN A 188 -9.55 8.26 4.35
N TYR A 189 -8.47 8.02 5.08
CA TYR A 189 -8.13 6.66 5.54
C TYR A 189 -9.17 6.12 6.51
N PHE A 190 -9.59 6.89 7.51
CA PHE A 190 -10.67 6.48 8.42
C PHE A 190 -12.01 6.29 7.71
N ALA A 191 -12.29 7.05 6.64
CA ALA A 191 -13.50 6.91 5.85
C ALA A 191 -13.57 5.59 5.06
N ARG A 192 -12.46 4.84 4.93
CA ARG A 192 -12.41 3.52 4.28
C ARG A 192 -12.82 2.37 5.19
N ALA A 193 -12.94 2.62 6.50
CA ALA A 193 -13.29 1.59 7.46
C ALA A 193 -14.63 0.93 7.15
N ASP A 194 -14.68 -0.38 7.27
CA ASP A 194 -15.90 -1.18 7.20
C ASP A 194 -16.57 -1.24 8.58
N VAL A 195 -17.61 -0.44 8.76
CA VAL A 195 -18.34 -0.39 10.06
C VAL A 195 -19.20 -1.62 10.33
N THR A 196 -19.26 -2.59 9.41
CA THR A 196 -19.81 -3.92 9.72
C THR A 196 -18.85 -4.75 10.57
N ASP A 197 -17.53 -4.42 10.53
CA ASP A 197 -16.52 -4.97 11.42
C ASP A 197 -16.50 -4.19 12.74
N PRO A 198 -16.78 -4.83 13.88
CA PRO A 198 -16.81 -4.16 15.19
C PRO A 198 -15.50 -3.47 15.58
N GLN A 199 -14.34 -4.03 15.18
CA GLN A 199 -13.04 -3.45 15.52
C GLN A 199 -12.77 -2.18 14.72
N GLN A 200 -13.06 -2.19 13.42
CA GLN A 200 -12.93 -1.01 12.59
C GLN A 200 -13.93 0.09 13.00
N ARG A 201 -15.16 -0.31 13.31
CA ARG A 201 -16.17 0.62 13.82
C ARG A 201 -15.71 1.29 15.11
N ALA A 202 -15.19 0.54 16.09
CA ALA A 202 -14.68 1.10 17.34
C ALA A 202 -13.52 2.10 17.11
N LEU A 203 -12.64 1.84 16.13
CA LEU A 203 -11.57 2.76 15.75
C LEU A 203 -12.10 4.05 15.11
N VAL A 204 -13.15 3.97 14.29
CA VAL A 204 -13.83 5.15 13.74
C VAL A 204 -14.50 5.96 14.84
N GLU A 205 -15.16 5.30 15.80
CA GLU A 205 -15.78 5.98 16.95
C GLU A 205 -14.72 6.69 17.80
N SER A 206 -13.61 6.02 18.13
CA SER A 206 -12.48 6.64 18.83
C SER A 206 -11.91 7.83 18.06
N TYR A 207 -11.72 7.67 16.76
CA TYR A 207 -11.27 8.74 15.87
C TYR A 207 -12.23 9.95 15.92
N LEU A 208 -13.53 9.77 15.78
CA LEU A 208 -14.52 10.84 15.75
C LEU A 208 -14.64 11.56 17.12
N LEU A 209 -14.53 10.82 18.23
CA LEU A 209 -14.64 11.36 19.58
C LEU A 209 -13.33 11.97 20.10
N GLY A 210 -12.22 11.78 19.41
CA GLY A 210 -10.92 12.33 19.77
C GLY A 210 -10.91 13.86 19.74
N GLN A 211 -10.25 14.48 20.73
CA GLN A 211 -10.26 15.95 20.92
C GLN A 211 -9.40 16.71 19.89
N ASN A 212 -8.49 16.04 19.18
CA ASN A 212 -7.52 16.67 18.30
C ASN A 212 -7.94 16.60 16.81
N ARG A 213 -9.24 16.78 16.51
CA ARG A 213 -9.74 16.82 15.13
C ARG A 213 -9.99 18.26 14.70
N THR A 214 -9.42 18.64 13.55
CA THR A 214 -9.73 19.95 12.99
C THR A 214 -11.10 19.95 12.32
N PRO A 215 -11.77 21.13 12.23
CA PRO A 215 -13.04 21.23 11.48
C PRO A 215 -12.91 20.75 10.02
N ALA A 216 -11.76 21.02 9.38
CA ALA A 216 -11.48 20.59 8.00
C ALA A 216 -11.39 19.06 7.90
N GLU A 217 -10.78 18.41 8.89
CA GLU A 217 -10.68 16.95 8.98
C GLU A 217 -12.06 16.30 9.14
N LEU A 218 -12.88 16.80 10.06
CA LEU A 218 -14.24 16.31 10.29
C LEU A 218 -15.15 16.53 9.06
N HIS A 219 -15.01 17.68 8.40
CA HIS A 219 -15.73 17.96 7.17
C HIS A 219 -15.35 16.99 6.05
N ALA A 220 -14.04 16.74 5.88
CA ALA A 220 -13.55 15.78 4.90
C ALA A 220 -14.04 14.35 5.19
N PHE A 221 -13.99 13.91 6.45
CA PHE A 221 -14.53 12.61 6.84
C PHE A 221 -16.02 12.50 6.49
N ALA A 222 -16.84 13.50 6.89
CA ALA A 222 -18.27 13.51 6.62
C ALA A 222 -18.60 13.51 5.13
N GLY A 223 -17.75 14.14 4.32
CA GLY A 223 -17.89 14.14 2.86
C GLY A 223 -17.48 12.84 2.18
N LEU A 224 -16.63 12.03 2.80
CA LEU A 224 -16.05 10.83 2.20
C LEU A 224 -16.66 9.52 2.72
N PHE A 225 -17.05 9.46 4.00
CA PHE A 225 -17.46 8.20 4.66
C PHE A 225 -18.80 7.67 4.16
N PRO A 226 -18.92 6.37 3.84
CA PRO A 226 -17.84 5.44 3.62
C PRO A 226 -17.19 5.65 2.24
N ASN A 227 -15.89 5.37 2.13
CA ASN A 227 -15.14 5.56 0.89
C ASN A 227 -14.69 4.23 0.29
N PHE A 228 -15.18 3.90 -0.90
CA PHE A 228 -14.85 2.69 -1.65
C PHE A 228 -14.00 2.97 -2.89
N ASN A 229 -13.58 4.22 -3.10
CA ASN A 229 -12.75 4.58 -4.24
C ASN A 229 -11.38 3.94 -4.10
N LEU A 230 -11.04 3.05 -5.03
CA LEU A 230 -9.76 2.37 -5.09
C LEU A 230 -9.01 2.83 -6.32
N MET A 231 -7.71 3.09 -6.17
CA MET A 231 -6.83 3.20 -7.31
C MET A 231 -6.44 1.78 -7.75
N ILE A 232 -6.90 1.37 -8.93
CA ILE A 232 -6.59 0.07 -9.50
C ILE A 232 -5.29 0.23 -10.31
N SER A 233 -4.27 -0.53 -9.94
CA SER A 233 -3.01 -0.60 -10.66
C SER A 233 -2.43 -2.02 -10.61
N ASP A 234 -1.62 -2.36 -11.59
CA ASP A 234 -0.75 -3.51 -11.49
C ASP A 234 0.36 -3.20 -10.49
N ASN A 235 0.52 -4.04 -9.48
CA ASN A 235 1.54 -3.88 -8.44
C ASN A 235 2.47 -5.10 -8.45
N LEU A 236 3.67 -4.97 -7.89
CA LEU A 236 4.67 -6.03 -7.87
C LEU A 236 4.22 -7.28 -7.11
N LEU A 237 3.50 -7.13 -6.00
CA LEU A 237 3.15 -8.20 -5.08
C LEU A 237 1.66 -8.26 -4.77
N THR A 238 1.04 -7.10 -4.49
CA THR A 238 -0.36 -7.05 -4.07
C THR A 238 -1.28 -6.80 -5.25
N ARG A 239 -2.55 -7.17 -5.09
CA ARG A 239 -3.60 -6.89 -6.08
C ARG A 239 -4.60 -5.93 -5.48
N SER A 240 -4.98 -4.92 -6.24
CA SER A 240 -6.13 -4.10 -5.91
C SER A 240 -7.38 -4.85 -6.34
N ALA A 241 -8.25 -5.19 -5.37
CA ALA A 241 -9.54 -5.79 -5.66
C ALA A 241 -10.61 -4.70 -5.78
N THR A 242 -11.43 -4.76 -6.81
CA THR A 242 -12.64 -3.94 -6.89
C THR A 242 -13.67 -4.46 -5.90
N VAL A 243 -14.37 -3.55 -5.22
CA VAL A 243 -15.53 -3.90 -4.41
C VAL A 243 -16.74 -3.96 -5.34
N ASP A 244 -17.48 -5.06 -5.32
CA ASP A 244 -18.66 -5.22 -6.14
C ASP A 244 -19.83 -4.34 -5.64
N GLY A 245 -20.76 -4.00 -6.56
CA GLY A 245 -21.86 -3.11 -6.25
C GLY A 245 -22.82 -3.61 -5.15
N ALA A 246 -22.97 -4.93 -4.99
CA ALA A 246 -23.80 -5.50 -3.92
C ALA A 246 -23.17 -5.30 -2.55
N THR A 247 -21.85 -5.51 -2.46
CA THR A 247 -21.06 -5.24 -1.25
C THR A 247 -21.09 -3.75 -0.90
N ILE A 248 -20.92 -2.85 -1.88
CA ILE A 248 -21.03 -1.40 -1.68
C ILE A 248 -22.41 -1.05 -1.10
N ALA A 249 -23.49 -1.53 -1.71
CA ALA A 249 -24.85 -1.25 -1.24
C ALA A 249 -25.12 -1.81 0.18
N GLN A 250 -24.53 -2.94 0.54
CA GLN A 250 -24.62 -3.50 1.88
C GLN A 250 -23.88 -2.60 2.90
N ARG A 251 -22.66 -2.18 2.57
CA ARG A 251 -21.85 -1.30 3.43
C ARG A 251 -22.46 0.09 3.57
N ASP A 252 -23.06 0.65 2.51
CA ASP A 252 -23.80 1.91 2.58
C ASP A 252 -24.99 1.83 3.54
N ARG A 253 -25.76 0.73 3.51
CA ARG A 253 -26.86 0.52 4.49
C ARG A 253 -26.35 0.40 5.91
N ALA A 254 -25.28 -0.35 6.13
CA ALA A 254 -24.68 -0.50 7.45
C ALA A 254 -24.12 0.84 7.97
N ALA A 255 -23.48 1.62 7.10
CA ALA A 255 -23.00 2.96 7.43
C ALA A 255 -24.15 3.90 7.80
N LEU A 256 -25.27 3.87 7.06
CA LEU A 256 -26.46 4.67 7.42
C LEU A 256 -26.99 4.30 8.80
N GLN A 257 -27.18 3.01 9.09
CA GLN A 257 -27.62 2.53 10.39
C GLN A 257 -26.65 2.96 11.51
N THR A 258 -25.35 2.89 11.26
CA THR A 258 -24.32 3.30 12.21
C THR A 258 -24.37 4.81 12.47
N VAL A 259 -24.53 5.63 11.44
CA VAL A 259 -24.65 7.09 11.60
C VAL A 259 -25.95 7.45 12.36
N GLU A 260 -27.05 6.74 12.15
CA GLU A 260 -28.28 6.94 12.93
C GLU A 260 -28.10 6.58 14.40
N GLN A 261 -27.34 5.53 14.72
CA GLN A 261 -26.97 5.19 16.11
C GLN A 261 -26.10 6.27 16.73
N TRP A 262 -25.11 6.80 16.01
CA TRP A 262 -24.28 7.90 16.49
C TRP A 262 -25.10 9.20 16.72
N LEU A 263 -26.08 9.49 15.88
CA LEU A 263 -27.00 10.64 16.08
C LEU A 263 -27.85 10.51 17.33
N ALA A 264 -28.19 9.28 17.74
CA ALA A 264 -28.94 8.98 18.95
C ALA A 264 -28.07 8.94 20.22
N ASP A 265 -26.74 8.76 20.07
CA ASP A 265 -25.80 8.65 21.18
C ASP A 265 -25.35 10.05 21.65
N PRO A 266 -25.55 10.40 22.93
CA PRO A 266 -25.14 11.70 23.49
C PRO A 266 -23.63 12.01 23.33
N ARG A 267 -22.77 11.00 23.26
CA ARG A 267 -21.32 11.18 23.07
C ARG A 267 -20.98 11.93 21.78
N PHE A 268 -21.81 11.79 20.75
CA PHE A 268 -21.62 12.42 19.44
C PHE A 268 -22.39 13.76 19.28
N ALA A 269 -22.93 14.33 20.35
CA ALA A 269 -23.77 15.54 20.27
C ALA A 269 -23.06 16.72 19.58
N SER A 270 -21.76 16.91 19.81
CA SER A 270 -20.94 17.95 19.18
C SER A 270 -20.72 17.75 17.67
N LEU A 271 -20.89 16.51 17.17
CA LEU A 271 -20.69 16.13 15.77
C LEU A 271 -21.99 16.09 14.96
N ARG A 272 -23.13 16.45 15.58
CA ARG A 272 -24.48 16.33 14.97
C ARG A 272 -24.59 16.92 13.56
N GLN A 273 -23.94 18.05 13.31
CA GLN A 273 -23.95 18.68 11.99
C GLN A 273 -23.27 17.78 10.93
N HIS A 274 -22.10 17.26 11.23
CA HIS A 274 -21.35 16.36 10.33
C HIS A 274 -22.10 15.04 10.11
N LEU A 275 -22.68 14.47 11.17
CA LEU A 275 -23.47 13.24 11.08
C LEU A 275 -24.73 13.41 10.23
N ASN A 276 -25.40 14.58 10.30
CA ASN A 276 -26.55 14.88 9.43
C ASN A 276 -26.14 14.99 7.95
N VAL A 277 -24.97 15.55 7.65
CA VAL A 277 -24.40 15.56 6.28
C VAL A 277 -24.18 14.14 5.77
N MET A 278 -23.55 13.29 6.60
CA MET A 278 -23.33 11.87 6.27
C MET A 278 -24.66 11.14 6.04
N LYS A 279 -25.62 11.30 6.95
CA LYS A 279 -26.95 10.67 6.84
C LYS A 279 -27.64 11.06 5.53
N GLY A 280 -27.74 12.37 5.23
CA GLY A 280 -28.40 12.85 4.01
C GLY A 280 -27.77 12.29 2.74
N ARG A 281 -26.44 12.14 2.71
CA ARG A 281 -25.71 11.54 1.59
C ARG A 281 -25.99 10.03 1.47
N LEU A 282 -25.92 9.30 2.59
CA LEU A 282 -26.15 7.87 2.64
C LEU A 282 -27.60 7.49 2.26
N GLU A 283 -28.58 8.31 2.68
CA GLU A 283 -29.97 8.11 2.26
C GLU A 283 -30.16 8.21 0.74
N GLN A 284 -29.40 9.06 0.05
CA GLN A 284 -29.43 9.14 -1.42
C GLN A 284 -28.86 7.88 -2.06
N PHE A 285 -27.76 7.34 -1.52
CA PHE A 285 -27.14 6.12 -2.04
C PHE A 285 -27.99 4.88 -1.79
N THR A 286 -28.65 4.78 -0.64
CA THR A 286 -29.48 3.63 -0.29
C THR A 286 -30.85 3.63 -0.98
N LYS A 287 -31.37 4.77 -1.47
CA LYS A 287 -32.62 4.90 -2.20
C LYS A 287 -32.54 4.53 -3.69
N GLY A 288 -31.45 3.95 -4.16
CA GLY A 288 -31.35 3.38 -5.51
C GLY A 288 -30.60 4.24 -6.53
N SER A 289 -29.89 5.27 -6.11
CA SER A 289 -28.91 5.93 -6.98
C SER A 289 -27.63 5.11 -6.94
N ALA A 290 -27.33 4.39 -8.03
CA ALA A 290 -26.04 3.72 -8.16
C ALA A 290 -24.91 4.75 -7.99
N ARG A 291 -23.93 4.44 -7.16
CA ARG A 291 -22.63 5.13 -7.21
C ARG A 291 -22.03 4.80 -8.59
N GLN A 292 -21.86 5.80 -9.42
CA GLN A 292 -21.08 5.73 -10.64
C GLN A 292 -19.58 5.76 -10.30
#